data_1ec14f84eb2389009ffd1738404f63a6
#
_entry.id   1ec14f84eb2389009ffd1738404f63a6
#
_cell.length_a   1.000
_cell.length_b   1.000
_cell.length_c   1.000
_cell.angle_alpha   90.00
_cell.angle_beta   90.00
_cell.angle_gamma   90.00
#
_symmetry.space_group_name_H-M   'P 1'
#
loop_
_entity.id
_entity.type
_entity.pdbx_description
1 polymer ?
#
loop_
_entity_poly.entity_id
_entity_poly.type
_entity_poly.pdbx_seq_one_letter_code
_entity_poly.pdbx_strand_id
1 'polypeptide(L)'
;MSLKGKKQAFNILRGEGDDSKLESYNVELDEGMVVLDCLHRIQHEQEPDLSVRWNCKAGKCGSCSAEINGRPRLMCMTRMSDVVAETPEGQPIEVRPMKAFPHVKDLVSDVSWNYEVAQRIKPIKGPDAMNWEFNQMEADRVQQFRECIECF
;
A
#
# COMPACT_ATOMS: atom_id res chain seq x y z
N MET A 1 4.98 -22.78 5.40
CA MET A 1 5.13 -23.36 4.03
C MET A 1 6.11 -22.52 3.26
N SER A 2 7.16 -23.12 2.65
CA SER A 2 8.08 -22.35 1.81
C SER A 2 7.37 -21.88 0.55
N LEU A 3 7.55 -20.62 0.18
CA LEU A 3 7.01 -20.02 -1.05
C LEU A 3 8.01 -20.08 -2.22
N LYS A 4 9.26 -20.43 -1.95
CA LYS A 4 10.34 -20.40 -2.93
C LYS A 4 10.04 -21.27 -4.14
N GLY A 5 10.07 -20.67 -5.34
CA GLY A 5 9.79 -21.32 -6.60
C GLY A 5 8.30 -21.53 -6.91
N LYS A 6 7.39 -21.14 -6.01
CA LYS A 6 5.95 -21.19 -6.27
C LYS A 6 5.56 -20.07 -7.22
N LYS A 7 4.81 -20.40 -8.27
CA LYS A 7 4.21 -19.38 -9.16
C LYS A 7 2.88 -18.91 -8.60
N GLN A 8 2.69 -17.61 -8.53
CA GLN A 8 1.45 -16.98 -8.09
C GLN A 8 0.91 -16.06 -9.19
N ALA A 9 -0.37 -16.22 -9.51
CA ALA A 9 -1.07 -15.36 -10.44
C ALA A 9 -1.51 -14.05 -9.73
N PHE A 10 -1.37 -12.94 -10.45
CA PHE A 10 -1.86 -11.61 -10.04
C PHE A 10 -2.81 -11.08 -11.09
N ASN A 11 -3.91 -10.48 -10.66
CA ASN A 11 -4.78 -9.65 -11.50
C ASN A 11 -4.59 -8.19 -11.08
N ILE A 12 -3.99 -7.39 -11.95
CA ILE A 12 -3.64 -6.00 -11.67
C ILE A 12 -4.50 -5.08 -12.54
N LEU A 13 -5.07 -4.04 -11.94
CA LEU A 13 -5.78 -3.02 -12.74
C LEU A 13 -4.77 -2.24 -13.58
N ARG A 14 -5.02 -2.19 -14.89
CA ARG A 14 -4.21 -1.48 -15.87
C ARG A 14 -5.06 -0.49 -16.65
N GLY A 15 -4.45 0.63 -17.02
CA GLY A 15 -5.10 1.68 -17.80
C GLY A 15 -5.49 2.90 -16.99
N GLU A 16 -6.24 3.80 -17.61
CA GLU A 16 -6.64 5.10 -17.06
C GLU A 16 -8.17 5.21 -17.03
N GLY A 17 -8.72 5.76 -15.96
CA GLY A 17 -10.16 6.03 -15.82
C GLY A 17 -11.04 4.80 -16.11
N ASP A 18 -12.08 5.02 -16.92
CA ASP A 18 -13.07 3.99 -17.24
C ASP A 18 -12.58 2.92 -18.23
N ASP A 19 -11.48 3.18 -18.93
CA ASP A 19 -10.86 2.22 -19.87
C ASP A 19 -9.97 1.20 -19.15
N SER A 20 -9.88 1.28 -17.82
CA SER A 20 -9.06 0.37 -17.02
C SER A 20 -9.64 -1.04 -16.98
N LYS A 21 -8.78 -2.03 -17.11
CA LYS A 21 -9.12 -3.46 -17.06
C LYS A 21 -8.14 -4.25 -16.20
N LEU A 22 -8.59 -5.39 -15.68
CA LEU A 22 -7.71 -6.33 -14.99
C LEU A 22 -6.90 -7.11 -16.01
N GLU A 23 -5.59 -7.13 -15.83
CA GLU A 23 -4.65 -7.94 -16.60
C GLU A 23 -3.94 -8.92 -15.68
N SER A 24 -3.68 -10.13 -16.22
CA SER A 24 -3.14 -11.24 -15.44
C SER A 24 -1.63 -11.40 -15.69
N TYR A 25 -0.90 -11.51 -14.57
CA TYR A 25 0.55 -11.72 -14.56
C TYR A 25 0.91 -12.91 -13.67
N ASN A 26 2.00 -13.59 -13.96
CA ASN A 26 2.51 -14.68 -13.13
C ASN A 26 3.88 -14.31 -12.58
N VAL A 27 4.05 -14.49 -11.28
CA VAL A 27 5.29 -14.19 -10.58
C VAL A 27 5.79 -15.42 -9.85
N GLU A 28 7.04 -15.75 -10.01
CA GLU A 28 7.72 -16.75 -9.19
C GLU A 28 8.08 -16.14 -7.84
N LEU A 29 7.66 -16.77 -6.76
CA LEU A 29 7.85 -16.25 -5.41
C LEU A 29 9.18 -16.74 -4.83
N ASP A 30 9.82 -15.83 -4.08
CA ASP A 30 10.96 -16.13 -3.20
C ASP A 30 10.57 -15.95 -1.72
N GLU A 31 11.41 -16.47 -0.84
CA GLU A 31 11.21 -16.30 0.60
C GLU A 31 11.29 -14.82 1.02
N GLY A 32 10.35 -14.42 1.88
CA GLY A 32 10.33 -13.07 2.45
C GLY A 32 9.80 -11.97 1.54
N MET A 33 9.38 -12.28 0.29
CA MET A 33 8.79 -11.28 -0.60
C MET A 33 7.54 -10.64 0.00
N VAL A 34 7.38 -9.36 -0.29
CA VAL A 34 6.15 -8.59 -0.10
C VAL A 34 5.49 -8.33 -1.45
N VAL A 35 4.22 -7.90 -1.42
CA VAL A 35 3.46 -7.61 -2.66
C VAL A 35 4.20 -6.62 -3.56
N LEU A 36 4.82 -5.58 -2.99
CA LEU A 36 5.59 -4.60 -3.76
C LEU A 36 6.75 -5.22 -4.54
N ASP A 37 7.42 -6.23 -3.99
CA ASP A 37 8.52 -6.92 -4.69
C ASP A 37 7.99 -7.70 -5.90
N CYS A 38 6.81 -8.31 -5.78
CA CYS A 38 6.16 -8.97 -6.91
C CYS A 38 5.81 -7.98 -8.02
N LEU A 39 5.28 -6.78 -7.68
CA LEU A 39 4.99 -5.75 -8.67
C LEU A 39 6.26 -5.23 -9.36
N HIS A 40 7.35 -5.04 -8.62
CA HIS A 40 8.64 -4.68 -9.24
C HIS A 40 9.17 -5.78 -10.16
N ARG A 41 8.95 -7.06 -9.82
CA ARG A 41 9.31 -8.17 -10.71
C ARG A 41 8.48 -8.15 -11.99
N ILE A 42 7.17 -7.89 -11.88
CA ILE A 42 6.30 -7.73 -13.07
C ILE A 42 6.78 -6.55 -13.92
N GLN A 43 7.07 -5.39 -13.32
CA GLN A 43 7.63 -4.23 -14.05
C GLN A 43 8.92 -4.58 -14.79
N HIS A 44 9.79 -5.35 -14.16
CA HIS A 44 11.09 -5.65 -14.74
C HIS A 44 11.00 -6.69 -15.88
N GLU A 45 10.17 -7.71 -15.70
CA GLU A 45 10.19 -8.90 -16.56
C GLU A 45 9.07 -8.93 -17.61
N GLN A 46 7.92 -8.28 -17.32
CA GLN A 46 6.72 -8.48 -18.13
C GLN A 46 6.12 -7.17 -18.63
N GLU A 47 6.08 -6.12 -17.78
CA GLU A 47 5.31 -4.91 -18.07
C GLU A 47 6.03 -3.64 -17.56
N PRO A 48 7.02 -3.14 -18.30
CA PRO A 48 7.86 -2.02 -17.86
C PRO A 48 7.11 -0.69 -17.63
N ASP A 49 5.92 -0.53 -18.22
CA ASP A 49 5.09 0.68 -18.09
C ASP A 49 4.07 0.61 -16.96
N LEU A 50 4.02 -0.48 -16.18
CA LEU A 50 3.14 -0.61 -15.01
C LEU A 50 3.42 0.53 -14.02
N SER A 51 2.42 1.39 -13.82
CA SER A 51 2.55 2.54 -12.91
C SER A 51 2.30 2.12 -11.47
N VAL A 52 3.35 2.14 -10.67
CA VAL A 52 3.33 1.82 -9.22
C VAL A 52 4.01 2.94 -8.45
N ARG A 53 3.33 3.45 -7.43
CA ARG A 53 3.93 4.44 -6.52
C ARG A 53 4.53 3.76 -5.30
N TRP A 54 5.76 4.13 -4.97
CA TRP A 54 6.45 3.67 -3.76
C TRP A 54 7.58 4.64 -3.38
N ASN A 55 8.04 4.57 -2.12
CA ASN A 55 9.15 5.40 -1.67
C ASN A 55 9.95 4.72 -0.54
N CYS A 56 9.44 4.69 0.71
CA CYS A 56 10.25 4.34 1.88
C CYS A 56 10.53 2.82 2.03
N LYS A 57 9.67 1.95 1.52
CA LYS A 57 9.68 0.48 1.73
C LYS A 57 9.68 0.04 3.20
N ALA A 58 9.23 0.89 4.11
CA ALA A 58 9.32 0.69 5.56
C ALA A 58 7.99 1.01 6.30
N GLY A 59 6.87 1.04 5.59
CA GLY A 59 5.56 1.32 6.17
C GLY A 59 5.42 2.72 6.79
N LYS A 60 6.11 3.74 6.26
CA LYS A 60 6.14 5.10 6.85
C LYS A 60 5.45 6.16 6.00
N CYS A 61 5.50 6.04 4.67
CA CYS A 61 5.11 7.15 3.78
C CYS A 61 3.73 6.98 3.12
N GLY A 62 3.06 5.83 3.26
CA GLY A 62 1.78 5.55 2.62
C GLY A 62 1.79 5.43 1.09
N SER A 63 2.87 5.83 0.39
CA SER A 63 2.89 5.92 -1.07
C SER A 63 2.56 4.63 -1.81
N CYS A 64 2.84 3.47 -1.21
CA CYS A 64 2.56 2.16 -1.80
C CYS A 64 1.20 1.58 -1.38
N SER A 65 0.24 2.42 -1.01
CA SER A 65 -1.10 1.97 -0.66
C SER A 65 -1.84 1.44 -1.88
N ALA A 66 -2.47 0.28 -1.73
CA ALA A 66 -3.31 -0.34 -2.74
C ALA A 66 -4.38 -1.22 -2.08
N GLU A 67 -5.42 -1.57 -2.81
CA GLU A 67 -6.35 -2.61 -2.40
C GLU A 67 -5.84 -3.97 -2.87
N ILE A 68 -5.54 -4.83 -1.91
CA ILE A 68 -5.09 -6.22 -2.15
C ILE A 68 -6.25 -7.14 -1.75
N ASN A 69 -6.79 -7.88 -2.70
CA ASN A 69 -8.01 -8.69 -2.52
C ASN A 69 -9.16 -7.87 -1.87
N GLY A 70 -9.35 -6.62 -2.32
CA GLY A 70 -10.37 -5.71 -1.83
C GLY A 70 -10.12 -5.10 -0.45
N ARG A 71 -8.93 -5.29 0.13
CA ARG A 71 -8.54 -4.69 1.43
C ARG A 71 -7.44 -3.66 1.24
N PRO A 72 -7.61 -2.42 1.75
CA PRO A 72 -6.55 -1.41 1.75
C PRO A 72 -5.34 -1.90 2.56
N ARG A 73 -4.16 -1.91 1.93
CA ARG A 73 -2.89 -2.35 2.56
C ARG A 73 -1.70 -1.60 1.98
N LEU A 74 -0.63 -1.53 2.76
CA LEU A 74 0.68 -1.09 2.27
C LEU A 74 1.39 -2.25 1.57
N MET A 75 1.60 -2.15 0.27
CA MET A 75 2.24 -3.22 -0.52
C MET A 75 3.64 -3.58 -0.02
N CYS A 76 4.39 -2.62 0.54
CA CYS A 76 5.71 -2.85 1.10
C CYS A 76 5.73 -3.59 2.45
N MET A 77 4.58 -3.68 3.13
CA MET A 77 4.44 -4.36 4.42
C MET A 77 3.63 -5.65 4.32
N THR A 78 2.91 -5.84 3.23
CA THR A 78 2.04 -7.00 3.02
C THR A 78 2.87 -8.18 2.53
N ARG A 79 3.09 -9.16 3.39
CA ARG A 79 3.88 -10.36 3.10
C ARG A 79 3.13 -11.30 2.15
N MET A 80 3.84 -11.86 1.20
CA MET A 80 3.27 -12.83 0.27
C MET A 80 2.78 -14.10 0.97
N SER A 81 3.45 -14.52 2.06
CA SER A 81 3.00 -15.65 2.89
C SER A 81 1.57 -15.49 3.39
N ASP A 82 1.23 -14.26 3.82
CA ASP A 82 -0.06 -13.96 4.43
C ASP A 82 -1.15 -13.86 3.35
N VAL A 83 -0.84 -13.13 2.27
CA VAL A 83 -1.79 -12.97 1.14
C VAL A 83 -2.11 -14.30 0.47
N VAL A 84 -1.08 -15.14 0.26
CA VAL A 84 -1.29 -16.48 -0.33
C VAL A 84 -2.12 -17.38 0.60
N ALA A 85 -1.93 -17.28 1.92
CA ALA A 85 -2.72 -18.03 2.89
C ALA A 85 -4.19 -17.56 2.97
N GLU A 86 -4.44 -16.26 2.74
CA GLU A 86 -5.78 -15.66 2.71
C GLU A 86 -6.51 -15.87 1.37
N THR A 87 -5.77 -16.17 0.29
CA THR A 87 -6.31 -16.33 -1.06
C THR A 87 -6.68 -17.80 -1.31
N PRO A 88 -7.90 -18.12 -1.75
CA PRO A 88 -8.26 -19.49 -2.10
C PRO A 88 -7.31 -20.10 -3.13
N GLU A 89 -7.05 -21.39 -3.01
CA GLU A 89 -6.12 -22.09 -3.89
C GLU A 89 -6.51 -21.95 -5.36
N GLY A 90 -5.53 -21.62 -6.21
CA GLY A 90 -5.74 -21.40 -7.65
C GLY A 90 -6.35 -20.05 -8.01
N GLN A 91 -6.68 -19.22 -7.06
CA GLN A 91 -7.19 -17.88 -7.34
C GLN A 91 -6.03 -16.87 -7.50
N PRO A 92 -6.15 -15.89 -8.41
CA PRO A 92 -5.19 -14.80 -8.54
C PRO A 92 -5.33 -13.83 -7.36
N ILE A 93 -4.22 -13.22 -6.98
CA ILE A 93 -4.23 -12.07 -6.06
C ILE A 93 -4.61 -10.83 -6.87
N GLU A 94 -5.71 -10.19 -6.48
CA GLU A 94 -6.15 -8.96 -7.12
C GLU A 94 -5.48 -7.75 -6.47
N VAL A 95 -4.94 -6.84 -7.31
CA VAL A 95 -4.36 -5.57 -6.87
C VAL A 95 -4.98 -4.43 -7.64
N ARG A 96 -5.57 -3.48 -6.90
CA ARG A 96 -6.22 -2.28 -7.44
C ARG A 96 -5.73 -1.01 -6.75
N PRO A 97 -5.86 0.17 -7.38
CA PRO A 97 -5.67 1.44 -6.69
C PRO A 97 -6.70 1.58 -5.57
N MET A 98 -6.41 2.46 -4.62
CA MET A 98 -7.32 2.78 -3.51
C MET A 98 -8.61 3.41 -4.04
N LYS A 99 -9.76 2.76 -3.80
CA LYS A 99 -11.08 3.26 -4.24
C LYS A 99 -11.50 4.60 -3.63
N ALA A 100 -10.94 4.93 -2.46
CA ALA A 100 -11.24 6.18 -1.77
C ALA A 100 -10.75 7.43 -2.52
N PHE A 101 -9.87 7.26 -3.50
CA PHE A 101 -9.24 8.36 -4.24
C PHE A 101 -9.50 8.26 -5.74
N PRO A 102 -9.52 9.40 -6.46
CA PRO A 102 -9.63 9.38 -7.91
C PRO A 102 -8.53 8.54 -8.55
N HIS A 103 -8.89 7.67 -9.47
CA HIS A 103 -7.94 6.86 -10.22
C HIS A 103 -7.19 7.71 -11.25
N VAL A 104 -5.88 7.55 -11.32
CA VAL A 104 -5.01 8.21 -12.31
C VAL A 104 -4.64 7.20 -13.39
N LYS A 105 -3.77 6.25 -13.05
CA LYS A 105 -3.32 5.19 -13.96
C LYS A 105 -2.87 3.96 -13.17
N ASP A 106 -3.26 2.79 -13.62
CA ASP A 106 -2.89 1.50 -13.04
C ASP A 106 -3.13 1.45 -11.52
N LEU A 107 -2.06 1.44 -10.71
CA LEU A 107 -2.14 1.43 -9.25
C LEU A 107 -1.94 2.83 -8.61
N VAL A 108 -1.94 3.88 -9.42
CA VAL A 108 -1.74 5.26 -8.96
C VAL A 108 -3.08 5.97 -8.80
N SER A 109 -3.29 6.53 -7.61
CA SER A 109 -4.43 7.38 -7.26
C SER A 109 -4.00 8.82 -7.01
N ASP A 110 -4.91 9.78 -7.18
CA ASP A 110 -4.70 11.18 -6.83
C ASP A 110 -4.96 11.39 -5.34
N VAL A 111 -3.92 11.68 -4.59
CA VAL A 111 -3.95 11.96 -3.15
C VAL A 111 -3.76 13.45 -2.83
N SER A 112 -3.87 14.33 -3.82
CA SER A 112 -3.66 15.79 -3.69
C SER A 112 -4.52 16.40 -2.59
N TRP A 113 -5.76 15.94 -2.45
CA TRP A 113 -6.69 16.41 -1.42
C TRP A 113 -6.12 16.27 0.00
N ASN A 114 -5.40 15.20 0.29
CA ASN A 114 -4.79 14.98 1.61
C ASN A 114 -3.75 16.06 1.92
N TYR A 115 -2.97 16.46 0.94
CA TYR A 115 -1.98 17.54 1.11
C TYR A 115 -2.64 18.91 1.27
N GLU A 116 -3.73 19.17 0.55
CA GLU A 116 -4.51 20.40 0.72
C GLU A 116 -5.12 20.48 2.13
N VAL A 117 -5.66 19.38 2.64
CA VAL A 117 -6.19 19.31 4.01
C VAL A 117 -5.07 19.48 5.03
N ALA A 118 -3.93 18.82 4.84
CA ALA A 118 -2.77 18.94 5.73
C ALA A 118 -2.29 20.39 5.85
N GLN A 119 -2.32 21.18 4.77
CA GLN A 119 -1.96 22.60 4.81
C GLN A 119 -2.92 23.45 5.67
N ARG A 120 -4.17 23.02 5.84
CA ARG A 120 -5.17 23.70 6.68
C ARG A 120 -5.04 23.36 8.14
N ILE A 121 -4.41 22.24 8.49
CA ILE A 121 -4.19 21.80 9.86
C ILE A 121 -3.06 22.64 10.45
N LYS A 122 -3.41 23.44 11.47
CA LYS A 122 -2.41 24.26 12.15
C LYS A 122 -1.61 23.41 13.14
N PRO A 123 -0.30 23.63 13.24
CA PRO A 123 0.51 23.01 14.28
C PRO A 123 -0.06 23.33 15.65
N ILE A 124 0.01 22.39 16.57
CA ILE A 124 -0.30 22.66 17.99
C ILE A 124 0.73 23.66 18.50
N LYS A 125 0.25 24.84 18.88
CA LYS A 125 1.06 25.87 19.54
C LYS A 125 0.80 25.75 21.05
N GLY A 126 1.74 25.17 21.77
CA GLY A 126 1.77 25.29 23.22
C GLY A 126 2.25 26.68 23.65
N PRO A 127 1.86 27.19 24.81
CA PRO A 127 2.34 28.45 25.33
C PRO A 127 3.85 28.49 25.51
N ASP A 128 4.48 27.32 25.76
CA ASP A 128 5.92 27.13 25.85
C ASP A 128 6.29 25.79 25.23
N ALA A 129 6.71 25.79 23.98
CA ALA A 129 7.05 24.58 23.25
C ALA A 129 8.19 23.74 23.87
N MET A 130 8.88 24.30 24.88
CA MET A 130 10.01 23.66 25.58
C MET A 130 9.61 23.02 26.92
N ASN A 131 8.39 23.27 27.43
CA ASN A 131 7.94 22.77 28.74
C ASN A 131 6.73 21.82 28.64
N TRP A 132 6.68 21.02 27.57
CA TRP A 132 5.63 20.01 27.43
C TRP A 132 5.93 18.80 28.31
N GLU A 133 5.21 18.70 29.42
CA GLU A 133 5.20 17.50 30.24
C GLU A 133 4.10 16.55 29.71
N PHE A 134 4.51 15.45 29.11
CA PHE A 134 3.62 14.35 28.76
C PHE A 134 3.52 13.38 29.95
N ASN A 135 2.33 13.17 30.46
CA ASN A 135 2.09 12.10 31.42
C ASN A 135 1.69 10.80 30.71
N GLN A 136 1.80 9.66 31.41
CA GLN A 136 1.51 8.35 30.84
C GLN A 136 0.08 8.25 30.30
N MET A 137 -0.90 8.88 30.96
CA MET A 137 -2.30 8.84 30.55
C MET A 137 -2.53 9.55 29.21
N GLU A 138 -1.81 10.62 28.92
CA GLU A 138 -1.86 11.29 27.62
C GLU A 138 -1.18 10.48 26.54
N ALA A 139 -0.05 9.84 26.84
CA ALA A 139 0.63 8.92 25.95
C ALA A 139 -0.29 7.74 25.58
N ASP A 140 -1.01 7.16 26.53
CA ASP A 140 -1.94 6.06 26.30
C ASP A 140 -3.14 6.50 25.46
N ARG A 141 -3.65 7.71 25.64
CA ARG A 141 -4.75 8.26 24.81
C ARG A 141 -4.38 8.40 23.33
N VAL A 142 -3.14 8.75 23.03
CA VAL A 142 -2.69 8.94 21.64
C VAL A 142 -2.14 7.65 21.02
N GLN A 143 -2.01 6.57 21.80
CA GLN A 143 -1.45 5.31 21.34
C GLN A 143 -2.20 4.74 20.14
N GLN A 144 -3.54 4.79 20.16
CA GLN A 144 -4.38 4.32 19.06
C GLN A 144 -4.13 5.07 17.73
N PHE A 145 -3.70 6.34 17.77
CA PHE A 145 -3.32 7.08 16.56
C PHE A 145 -1.94 6.69 16.04
N ARG A 146 -1.11 6.07 16.87
CA ARG A 146 0.22 5.57 16.47
C ARG A 146 0.13 4.23 15.73
N GLU A 147 -1.02 3.56 15.80
CA GLU A 147 -1.30 2.34 15.02
C GLU A 147 -1.72 2.66 13.58
N CYS A 148 -1.93 3.94 13.26
CA CYS A 148 -2.18 4.37 11.90
C CYS A 148 -0.99 4.02 11.01
N ILE A 149 -1.25 3.29 9.92
CA ILE A 149 -0.23 2.88 8.95
C ILE A 149 -0.03 3.91 7.83
N GLU A 150 -0.66 5.08 7.94
CA GLU A 150 -0.57 6.16 6.94
C GLU A 150 -0.84 5.68 5.51
N CYS A 151 -1.85 4.83 5.34
CA CYS A 151 -2.21 4.29 4.02
C CYS A 151 -3.07 5.23 3.16
N PHE A 152 -3.27 6.49 3.63
CA PHE A 152 -4.15 7.53 3.11
C PHE A 152 -5.66 7.27 3.23
#